data_d8c4e45218c5db11dd0b6b45fed9ad90
#
_entry.id   d8c4e45218c5db11dd0b6b45fed9ad90
#
_cell.length_a   1.000
_cell.length_b   1.000
_cell.length_c   1.000
_cell.angle_alpha   90.00
_cell.angle_beta   90.00
_cell.angle_gamma   90.00
#
_symmetry.space_group_name_H-M   'P 1'
#
loop_
_entity.id
_entity.type
_entity.pdbx_description
1 polymer ?
#
loop_
_entity_poly.entity_id
_entity_poly.type
_entity_poly.pdbx_seq_one_letter_code
_entity_poly.pdbx_strand_id
1 'polypeptide(L)'
;MKGRIQIHATNIEGLGAKNVVKNLISFINKEFYTRVELVYLNNNDYNIPNLNIKNYNRVFPKSLSRLFEIIFSRFLFKNSKTLVLGDIPLNGIKNQTLFIHQANLVSPDINKYSSKGIKFRVLRYLFRYNIKYVDRIIVQSDFMKEELESSYKALPKKIDVIPLPNTFDFELHKPKKYSKKLVLFYPALNYKHKNHEFLLEISKSKTLIDFEIYITLKKKDFKKYENLEFVKNLGVISHQEVLEFYNKTDVLLNLSNLESFCLPLVEAIYLNIPILTIDRTYSKWMCEDFGYYFTDLASFISSMDTIKQDIKDQNLKPISNAKKKFKYNWSDVAAMFLE
;
A
#
# COMPACT_ATOMS: atom_id res chain seq x y z
N MET A 1 9.34 -34.07 -2.75
CA MET A 1 8.77 -33.11 -1.78
C MET A 1 9.34 -31.74 -2.10
N LYS A 2 8.52 -30.71 -2.36
CA LYS A 2 9.01 -29.31 -2.48
C LYS A 2 9.66 -28.94 -1.14
N GLY A 3 10.91 -28.45 -1.15
CA GLY A 3 11.63 -28.08 0.07
C GLY A 3 10.86 -27.01 0.85
N ARG A 4 10.95 -27.05 2.18
CA ARG A 4 10.34 -26.03 3.06
C ARG A 4 10.99 -24.66 2.82
N ILE A 5 10.19 -23.61 2.98
CA ILE A 5 10.56 -22.21 2.71
C ILE A 5 10.79 -21.49 4.03
N GLN A 6 11.79 -20.63 4.09
CA GLN A 6 11.93 -19.64 5.16
C GLN A 6 11.22 -18.34 4.77
N ILE A 7 10.66 -17.64 5.75
CA ILE A 7 10.06 -16.32 5.56
C ILE A 7 10.87 -15.31 6.34
N HIS A 8 11.34 -14.27 5.65
CA HIS A 8 12.05 -13.16 6.25
C HIS A 8 11.19 -11.90 6.25
N ALA A 9 10.72 -11.49 7.41
CA ALA A 9 9.78 -10.38 7.61
C ALA A 9 10.23 -9.40 8.71
N THR A 10 11.56 -9.25 8.94
CA THR A 10 12.09 -8.40 10.00
C THR A 10 12.04 -6.90 9.69
N ASN A 11 11.92 -6.51 8.41
CA ASN A 11 12.04 -5.12 7.94
C ASN A 11 10.73 -4.49 7.47
N ILE A 12 9.61 -4.89 8.05
CA ILE A 12 8.29 -4.38 7.70
C ILE A 12 8.01 -3.10 8.46
N GLU A 13 7.89 -2.00 7.72
CA GLU A 13 7.57 -0.67 8.25
C GLU A 13 6.34 -0.09 7.56
N GLY A 14 5.56 0.73 8.27
CA GLY A 14 4.30 1.30 7.78
C GLY A 14 3.07 0.44 8.06
N LEU A 15 1.94 1.10 8.35
CA LEU A 15 0.69 0.43 8.73
C LEU A 15 0.18 -0.50 7.63
N GLY A 16 0.15 -0.02 6.38
CA GLY A 16 -0.31 -0.82 5.24
C GLY A 16 0.53 -2.08 5.04
N ALA A 17 1.88 -1.95 5.05
CA ALA A 17 2.78 -3.09 4.90
C ALA A 17 2.64 -4.09 6.04
N LYS A 18 2.47 -3.63 7.28
CA LYS A 18 2.24 -4.50 8.44
C LYS A 18 0.94 -5.28 8.31
N ASN A 19 -0.14 -4.64 7.86
CA ASN A 19 -1.43 -5.30 7.64
C ASN A 19 -1.33 -6.38 6.56
N VAL A 20 -0.69 -6.08 5.44
CA VAL A 20 -0.45 -7.05 4.36
C VAL A 20 0.33 -8.27 4.86
N VAL A 21 1.45 -8.05 5.53
CA VAL A 21 2.30 -9.15 6.04
C VAL A 21 1.60 -9.93 7.13
N LYS A 22 0.85 -9.26 8.02
CA LYS A 22 0.06 -9.92 9.07
C LYS A 22 -0.98 -10.87 8.47
N ASN A 23 -1.75 -10.41 7.47
CA ASN A 23 -2.73 -11.24 6.80
C ASN A 23 -2.08 -12.41 6.07
N LEU A 24 -1.03 -12.15 5.28
CA LEU A 24 -0.29 -13.19 4.56
C LEU A 24 0.22 -14.28 5.50
N ILE A 25 0.92 -13.91 6.58
CA ILE A 25 1.47 -14.86 7.55
C ILE A 25 0.35 -15.60 8.31
N SER A 26 -0.77 -14.94 8.62
CA SER A 26 -1.92 -15.57 9.25
C SER A 26 -2.52 -16.68 8.38
N PHE A 27 -2.72 -16.43 7.10
CA PHE A 27 -3.21 -17.45 6.16
C PHE A 27 -2.18 -18.56 5.93
N ILE A 28 -0.89 -18.24 5.84
CA ILE A 28 0.17 -19.25 5.79
C ILE A 28 0.14 -20.13 7.05
N ASN A 29 -0.02 -19.55 8.23
CA ASN A 29 -0.13 -20.29 9.49
C ASN A 29 -1.35 -21.23 9.53
N LYS A 30 -2.46 -20.79 8.95
CA LYS A 30 -3.71 -21.57 8.92
C LYS A 30 -3.68 -22.73 7.92
N GLU A 31 -3.21 -22.48 6.71
CA GLU A 31 -3.42 -23.38 5.57
C GLU A 31 -2.13 -23.99 5.00
N PHE A 32 -0.98 -23.33 5.17
CA PHE A 32 0.29 -23.69 4.51
C PHE A 32 1.47 -23.87 5.46
N TYR A 33 1.24 -24.00 6.77
CA TYR A 33 2.31 -24.06 7.77
C TYR A 33 3.32 -25.21 7.52
N THR A 34 2.88 -26.33 6.95
CA THR A 34 3.75 -27.48 6.60
C THR A 34 4.78 -27.14 5.51
N ARG A 35 4.54 -26.11 4.70
CA ARG A 35 5.44 -25.64 3.65
C ARG A 35 6.49 -24.66 4.18
N VAL A 36 6.35 -24.17 5.42
CA VAL A 36 7.25 -23.20 6.04
C VAL A 36 8.12 -23.89 7.09
N GLU A 37 9.43 -23.64 7.01
CA GLU A 37 10.41 -24.16 7.98
C GLU A 37 10.57 -23.20 9.16
N LEU A 38 10.68 -21.90 8.88
CA LEU A 38 11.02 -20.88 9.85
C LEU A 38 10.55 -19.49 9.40
N VAL A 39 10.09 -18.68 10.33
CA VAL A 39 9.74 -17.29 10.10
C VAL A 39 10.63 -16.38 10.96
N TYR A 40 11.36 -15.47 10.32
CA TYR A 40 12.13 -14.44 11.00
C TYR A 40 11.29 -13.18 11.16
N LEU A 41 11.03 -12.75 12.39
CA LEU A 41 10.27 -11.55 12.74
C LEU A 41 11.11 -10.63 13.63
N ASN A 42 10.69 -9.38 13.71
CA ASN A 42 11.35 -8.35 14.54
C ASN A 42 10.62 -8.09 15.88
N ASN A 43 9.41 -8.61 16.05
CA ASN A 43 8.62 -8.52 17.27
C ASN A 43 7.61 -9.67 17.38
N ASN A 44 7.03 -9.84 18.56
CA ASN A 44 6.12 -10.92 18.89
C ASN A 44 4.63 -10.61 18.64
N ASP A 45 4.30 -9.60 17.83
CA ASP A 45 2.92 -9.14 17.64
C ASP A 45 2.05 -10.10 16.81
N TYR A 46 2.55 -11.31 16.51
CA TYR A 46 1.87 -12.30 15.67
C TYR A 46 1.47 -13.52 16.49
N ASN A 47 0.18 -13.81 16.53
CA ASN A 47 -0.32 -15.08 17.05
C ASN A 47 -0.36 -16.12 15.92
N ILE A 48 0.71 -16.93 15.79
CA ILE A 48 0.91 -17.90 14.70
C ILE A 48 1.44 -19.23 15.28
N PRO A 49 0.60 -19.99 15.99
CA PRO A 49 1.01 -21.15 16.79
C PRO A 49 1.60 -22.31 15.97
N ASN A 50 1.24 -22.43 14.67
CA ASN A 50 1.70 -23.54 13.83
C ASN A 50 3.03 -23.26 13.13
N LEU A 51 3.56 -22.04 13.23
CA LEU A 51 4.81 -21.64 12.59
C LEU A 51 5.95 -21.55 13.61
N ASN A 52 7.12 -22.05 13.21
CA ASN A 52 8.34 -21.84 13.99
C ASN A 52 8.85 -20.41 13.79
N ILE A 53 8.93 -19.63 14.87
CA ILE A 53 9.30 -18.22 14.83
C ILE A 53 10.69 -18.05 15.43
N LYS A 54 11.54 -17.29 14.76
CA LYS A 54 12.78 -16.79 15.28
C LYS A 54 12.74 -15.26 15.35
N ASN A 55 12.67 -14.74 16.56
CA ASN A 55 12.75 -13.29 16.78
C ASN A 55 14.15 -12.79 16.55
N TYR A 56 14.27 -11.77 15.71
CA TYR A 56 15.51 -11.08 15.44
C TYR A 56 15.54 -9.75 16.21
N ASN A 57 16.22 -9.76 17.37
CA ASN A 57 16.37 -8.56 18.18
C ASN A 57 17.41 -7.62 17.56
N ARG A 58 17.00 -6.41 17.27
CA ARG A 58 17.89 -5.38 16.72
C ARG A 58 18.76 -4.77 17.79
N VAL A 59 20.06 -4.83 17.58
CA VAL A 59 21.07 -4.25 18.49
C VAL A 59 21.30 -2.77 18.20
N PHE A 60 21.15 -2.34 16.94
CA PHE A 60 21.40 -0.98 16.49
C PHE A 60 20.08 -0.22 16.20
N PRO A 61 20.12 1.13 16.06
CA PRO A 61 18.99 1.91 15.55
C PRO A 61 18.46 1.33 14.21
N LYS A 62 17.16 1.45 13.98
CA LYS A 62 16.44 0.77 12.89
C LYS A 62 17.15 0.78 11.52
N SER A 63 17.68 1.93 11.10
CA SER A 63 18.31 2.05 9.77
C SER A 63 19.64 1.31 9.68
N LEU A 64 20.46 1.38 10.72
CA LEU A 64 21.75 0.68 10.80
C LEU A 64 21.55 -0.82 10.96
N SER A 65 20.59 -1.26 11.81
CA SER A 65 20.24 -2.67 11.93
C SER A 65 19.79 -3.27 10.62
N ARG A 66 18.98 -2.54 9.82
CA ARG A 66 18.55 -2.99 8.51
C ARG A 66 19.71 -3.13 7.53
N LEU A 67 20.63 -2.18 7.51
CA LEU A 67 21.84 -2.26 6.69
C LEU A 67 22.72 -3.44 7.09
N PHE A 68 22.98 -3.60 8.39
CA PHE A 68 23.75 -4.71 8.94
C PHE A 68 23.12 -6.06 8.57
N GLU A 69 21.81 -6.20 8.77
CA GLU A 69 21.04 -7.38 8.46
C GLU A 69 21.12 -7.76 6.98
N ILE A 70 20.98 -6.78 6.06
CA ILE A 70 21.06 -7.00 4.62
C ILE A 70 22.48 -7.42 4.20
N ILE A 71 23.51 -6.75 4.71
CA ILE A 71 24.90 -6.99 4.30
C ILE A 71 25.43 -8.33 4.85
N PHE A 72 25.11 -8.64 6.10
CA PHE A 72 25.60 -9.84 6.80
C PHE A 72 24.60 -11.00 6.81
N SER A 73 23.57 -10.97 5.97
CA SER A 73 22.48 -11.97 5.92
C SER A 73 22.99 -13.42 5.89
N ARG A 74 24.03 -13.70 5.11
CA ARG A 74 24.63 -15.04 4.99
C ARG A 74 25.11 -15.63 6.31
N PHE A 75 25.43 -14.79 7.29
CA PHE A 75 25.91 -15.22 8.61
C PHE A 75 24.79 -15.22 9.66
N LEU A 76 23.73 -14.44 9.42
CA LEU A 76 22.62 -14.26 10.35
C LEU A 76 21.48 -15.24 10.10
N PHE A 77 21.28 -15.63 8.84
CA PHE A 77 20.15 -16.46 8.41
C PHE A 77 20.64 -17.74 7.73
N LYS A 78 19.79 -18.74 7.76
CA LYS A 78 20.07 -20.03 7.11
C LYS A 78 20.00 -19.87 5.59
N ASN A 79 20.95 -20.44 4.86
CA ASN A 79 20.93 -20.42 3.40
C ASN A 79 19.99 -21.50 2.86
N SER A 80 18.73 -21.14 2.63
CA SER A 80 17.70 -22.00 2.04
C SER A 80 16.72 -21.18 1.19
N LYS A 81 15.79 -21.82 0.51
CA LYS A 81 14.73 -21.12 -0.23
C LYS A 81 14.01 -20.13 0.71
N THR A 82 14.03 -18.85 0.37
CA THR A 82 13.59 -17.78 1.28
C THR A 82 12.60 -16.84 0.59
N LEU A 83 11.43 -16.64 1.20
CA LEU A 83 10.51 -15.56 0.86
C LEU A 83 10.89 -14.30 1.66
N VAL A 84 11.33 -13.27 0.98
CA VAL A 84 11.74 -11.98 1.57
C VAL A 84 10.62 -10.97 1.41
N LEU A 85 10.04 -10.53 2.53
CA LEU A 85 8.94 -9.56 2.56
C LEU A 85 9.41 -8.11 2.82
N GLY A 86 10.72 -7.89 2.86
CA GLY A 86 11.33 -6.62 3.26
C GLY A 86 11.86 -5.73 2.13
N ASP A 87 11.42 -5.91 0.89
CA ASP A 87 11.76 -5.12 -0.31
C ASP A 87 13.22 -5.22 -0.82
N ILE A 88 14.18 -5.58 0.01
CA ILE A 88 15.61 -5.64 -0.36
C ILE A 88 16.10 -7.08 -0.25
N PRO A 89 16.74 -7.61 -1.31
CA PRO A 89 17.31 -8.95 -1.27
C PRO A 89 18.40 -9.09 -0.19
N LEU A 90 18.46 -10.26 0.40
CA LEU A 90 19.46 -10.63 1.42
C LEU A 90 20.78 -11.04 0.74
N ASN A 91 21.90 -10.53 1.24
CA ASN A 91 23.21 -10.82 0.68
C ASN A 91 23.65 -12.28 0.94
N GLY A 92 24.03 -12.99 -0.12
CA GLY A 92 24.60 -14.34 -0.02
C GLY A 92 23.60 -15.45 0.30
N ILE A 93 22.32 -15.17 0.47
CA ILE A 93 21.22 -16.15 0.55
C ILE A 93 20.76 -16.43 -0.88
N LYS A 94 20.83 -17.69 -1.33
CA LYS A 94 20.38 -18.09 -2.67
C LYS A 94 18.90 -18.45 -2.69
N ASN A 95 18.30 -18.54 -3.88
CA ASN A 95 16.92 -18.98 -4.11
C ASN A 95 15.90 -18.09 -3.37
N GLN A 96 16.01 -16.77 -3.53
CA GLN A 96 15.09 -15.83 -2.93
C GLN A 96 13.90 -15.55 -3.84
N THR A 97 12.69 -15.59 -3.27
CA THR A 97 11.50 -14.92 -3.79
C THR A 97 11.37 -13.58 -3.05
N LEU A 98 11.43 -12.47 -3.77
CA LEU A 98 11.39 -11.13 -3.19
C LEU A 98 10.04 -10.49 -3.44
N PHE A 99 9.35 -10.08 -2.36
CA PHE A 99 8.16 -9.25 -2.47
C PHE A 99 8.52 -7.77 -2.33
N ILE A 100 8.16 -6.98 -3.34
CA ILE A 100 8.41 -5.53 -3.38
C ILE A 100 7.08 -4.80 -3.23
N HIS A 101 6.96 -4.02 -2.16
CA HIS A 101 5.79 -3.19 -1.86
C HIS A 101 6.14 -1.72 -1.65
N GLN A 102 7.41 -1.31 -1.85
CA GLN A 102 7.88 0.05 -1.64
C GLN A 102 8.07 0.79 -2.98
N ALA A 103 7.11 1.65 -3.34
CA ALA A 103 7.15 2.43 -4.58
C ALA A 103 8.44 3.25 -4.75
N ASN A 104 9.00 3.80 -3.67
CA ASN A 104 10.26 4.56 -3.74
C ASN A 104 11.49 3.73 -4.18
N LEU A 105 11.41 2.40 -4.16
CA LEU A 105 12.48 1.54 -4.69
C LEU A 105 12.37 1.38 -6.20
N VAL A 106 11.17 1.37 -6.73
CA VAL A 106 10.92 1.08 -8.15
C VAL A 106 10.72 2.35 -8.98
N SER A 107 10.11 3.40 -8.43
CA SER A 107 9.85 4.63 -9.19
C SER A 107 11.14 5.31 -9.64
N PRO A 108 11.27 5.70 -10.91
CA PRO A 108 12.42 6.45 -11.42
C PRO A 108 12.53 7.85 -10.78
N ASP A 109 11.40 8.46 -10.38
CA ASP A 109 11.30 9.84 -9.87
C ASP A 109 11.47 9.96 -8.34
N ILE A 110 12.35 9.18 -7.75
CA ILE A 110 12.52 9.10 -6.29
C ILE A 110 12.75 10.45 -5.61
N ASN A 111 13.45 11.37 -6.25
CA ASN A 111 13.79 12.68 -5.66
C ASN A 111 12.58 13.61 -5.58
N LYS A 112 11.57 13.42 -6.41
CA LYS A 112 10.39 14.28 -6.50
C LYS A 112 9.44 14.07 -5.30
N TYR A 113 9.26 12.82 -4.89
CA TYR A 113 8.22 12.45 -3.91
C TYR A 113 8.76 11.95 -2.57
N SER A 114 10.08 11.77 -2.41
CA SER A 114 10.68 11.31 -1.17
C SER A 114 11.44 12.42 -0.44
N SER A 115 11.15 12.59 0.86
CA SER A 115 11.95 13.42 1.76
C SER A 115 13.26 12.74 2.21
N LYS A 116 13.45 11.46 1.90
CA LYS A 116 14.57 10.62 2.35
C LYS A 116 15.42 10.10 1.17
N GLY A 117 15.73 10.96 0.20
CA GLY A 117 16.42 10.59 -1.04
C GLY A 117 17.71 9.79 -0.84
N ILE A 118 18.57 10.18 0.13
CA ILE A 118 19.83 9.47 0.42
C ILE A 118 19.56 8.04 0.91
N LYS A 119 18.59 7.85 1.83
CA LYS A 119 18.21 6.51 2.32
C LYS A 119 17.82 5.59 1.14
N PHE A 120 16.99 6.08 0.22
CA PHE A 120 16.54 5.26 -0.90
C PHE A 120 17.64 5.05 -1.96
N ARG A 121 18.58 5.98 -2.13
CA ARG A 121 19.77 5.75 -2.99
C ARG A 121 20.60 4.58 -2.47
N VAL A 122 20.87 4.53 -1.15
CA VAL A 122 21.60 3.42 -0.51
C VAL A 122 20.82 2.11 -0.68
N LEU A 123 19.50 2.10 -0.41
CA LEU A 123 18.68 0.90 -0.56
C LEU A 123 18.64 0.40 -2.02
N ARG A 124 18.58 1.30 -3.01
CA ARG A 124 18.67 0.95 -4.44
C ARG A 124 20.03 0.39 -4.82
N TYR A 125 21.11 0.90 -4.25
CA TYR A 125 22.44 0.32 -4.43
C TYR A 125 22.51 -1.11 -3.90
N LEU A 126 22.05 -1.33 -2.66
CA LEU A 126 21.98 -2.68 -2.07
C LEU A 126 21.07 -3.62 -2.86
N PHE A 127 19.95 -3.12 -3.37
CA PHE A 127 19.06 -3.89 -4.24
C PHE A 127 19.82 -4.36 -5.48
N ARG A 128 20.49 -3.45 -6.22
CA ARG A 128 21.29 -3.78 -7.42
C ARG A 128 22.40 -4.77 -7.12
N TYR A 129 23.05 -4.63 -5.99
CA TYR A 129 24.15 -5.52 -5.60
C TYR A 129 23.67 -6.94 -5.27
N ASN A 130 22.51 -7.07 -4.61
CA ASN A 130 21.98 -8.34 -4.10
C ASN A 130 20.98 -9.02 -5.05
N ILE A 131 20.51 -8.35 -6.11
CA ILE A 131 19.49 -8.91 -7.03
C ILE A 131 19.93 -10.24 -7.68
N LYS A 132 21.20 -10.47 -7.81
CA LYS A 132 21.79 -11.73 -8.33
C LYS A 132 21.46 -12.98 -7.49
N TYR A 133 20.96 -12.79 -6.26
CA TYR A 133 20.53 -13.89 -5.38
C TYR A 133 19.02 -14.15 -5.45
N VAL A 134 18.29 -13.41 -6.27
CA VAL A 134 16.83 -13.47 -6.41
C VAL A 134 16.47 -14.24 -7.66
N ASP A 135 15.65 -15.28 -7.50
CA ASP A 135 15.14 -16.08 -8.62
C ASP A 135 13.79 -15.57 -9.12
N ARG A 136 13.02 -14.98 -8.20
CA ARG A 136 11.64 -14.52 -8.46
C ARG A 136 11.35 -13.22 -7.72
N ILE A 137 10.70 -12.29 -8.43
CA ILE A 137 10.15 -11.07 -7.81
C ILE A 137 8.63 -11.13 -7.85
N ILE A 138 7.99 -10.69 -6.79
CA ILE A 138 6.55 -10.46 -6.70
C ILE A 138 6.31 -8.96 -6.52
N VAL A 139 5.47 -8.40 -7.37
CA VAL A 139 4.97 -7.03 -7.27
C VAL A 139 3.45 -7.02 -7.23
N GLN A 140 2.83 -5.91 -6.81
CA GLN A 140 1.39 -5.84 -6.57
C GLN A 140 0.58 -5.38 -7.80
N SER A 141 1.26 -4.87 -8.84
CA SER A 141 0.60 -4.28 -10.00
C SER A 141 1.51 -4.26 -11.23
N ASP A 142 0.89 -4.20 -12.41
CA ASP A 142 1.61 -4.13 -13.68
C ASP A 142 2.45 -2.85 -13.76
N PHE A 143 1.93 -1.70 -13.30
CA PHE A 143 2.71 -0.47 -13.29
C PHE A 143 3.96 -0.56 -12.40
N MET A 144 3.90 -1.28 -11.26
CA MET A 144 5.10 -1.53 -10.45
C MET A 144 6.12 -2.41 -11.17
N LYS A 145 5.66 -3.39 -11.95
CA LYS A 145 6.53 -4.21 -12.79
C LYS A 145 7.23 -3.35 -13.84
N GLU A 146 6.49 -2.53 -14.57
CA GLU A 146 7.02 -1.62 -15.59
C GLU A 146 8.04 -0.62 -15.01
N GLU A 147 7.73 0.01 -13.87
CA GLU A 147 8.66 0.91 -13.18
C GLU A 147 9.92 0.18 -12.69
N LEU A 148 9.78 -1.05 -12.21
CA LEU A 148 10.91 -1.89 -11.79
C LEU A 148 11.81 -2.20 -12.99
N GLU A 149 11.25 -2.65 -14.10
CA GLU A 149 11.95 -2.97 -15.33
C GLU A 149 12.65 -1.73 -15.93
N SER A 150 12.03 -0.56 -15.85
CA SER A 150 12.63 0.71 -16.28
C SER A 150 13.79 1.18 -15.40
N SER A 151 13.74 0.89 -14.09
CA SER A 151 14.73 1.35 -13.10
C SER A 151 15.94 0.44 -12.95
N TYR A 152 15.84 -0.83 -13.37
CA TYR A 152 16.88 -1.84 -13.16
C TYR A 152 17.12 -2.69 -14.40
N LYS A 153 18.40 -2.79 -14.84
CA LYS A 153 18.78 -3.55 -16.05
C LYS A 153 18.91 -5.06 -15.83
N ALA A 154 19.33 -5.46 -14.63
CA ALA A 154 19.60 -6.86 -14.30
C ALA A 154 18.54 -7.38 -13.31
N LEU A 155 17.44 -7.89 -13.83
CA LEU A 155 16.36 -8.48 -13.04
C LEU A 155 16.26 -9.99 -13.27
N PRO A 156 15.71 -10.79 -12.34
CA PRO A 156 15.40 -12.18 -12.56
C PRO A 156 14.36 -12.33 -13.69
N LYS A 157 14.37 -13.46 -14.38
CA LYS A 157 13.44 -13.72 -15.49
C LYS A 157 11.98 -13.82 -15.03
N LYS A 158 11.74 -14.18 -13.77
CA LYS A 158 10.40 -14.35 -13.22
C LYS A 158 10.00 -13.15 -12.36
N ILE A 159 9.11 -12.31 -12.90
CA ILE A 159 8.47 -11.21 -12.18
C ILE A 159 6.96 -11.43 -12.26
N ASP A 160 6.36 -11.78 -11.15
CA ASP A 160 4.93 -12.05 -11.04
C ASP A 160 4.19 -10.82 -10.52
N VAL A 161 3.06 -10.52 -11.11
CA VAL A 161 2.12 -9.51 -10.63
C VAL A 161 1.03 -10.22 -9.84
N ILE A 162 0.98 -9.97 -8.53
CA ILE A 162 0.00 -10.55 -7.61
C ILE A 162 -0.70 -9.41 -6.87
N PRO A 163 -1.84 -8.92 -7.39
CA PRO A 163 -2.66 -7.94 -6.70
C PRO A 163 -3.13 -8.48 -5.35
N LEU A 164 -3.02 -7.67 -4.32
CA LEU A 164 -3.47 -8.08 -3.00
C LEU A 164 -4.99 -8.06 -2.93
N PRO A 165 -5.57 -9.03 -2.22
CA PRO A 165 -7.01 -9.07 -2.02
C PRO A 165 -7.45 -7.97 -1.05
N ASN A 166 -8.74 -7.72 -1.06
CA ASN A 166 -9.39 -7.01 0.02
C ASN A 166 -9.15 -7.74 1.35
N THR A 167 -8.97 -6.97 2.42
CA THR A 167 -8.69 -7.52 3.77
C THR A 167 -9.94 -7.82 4.58
N PHE A 168 -11.14 -7.65 4.02
CA PHE A 168 -12.38 -7.62 4.81
C PHE A 168 -13.49 -8.49 4.22
N ASP A 169 -14.23 -9.18 5.10
CA ASP A 169 -15.61 -9.58 4.85
C ASP A 169 -16.51 -8.35 5.10
N PHE A 170 -16.93 -7.71 4.03
CA PHE A 170 -17.86 -6.60 4.14
C PHE A 170 -19.30 -7.08 4.00
N GLU A 171 -20.11 -6.77 4.99
CA GLU A 171 -21.52 -6.52 4.73
C GLU A 171 -21.61 -5.25 3.88
N LEU A 172 -22.30 -5.34 2.74
CA LEU A 172 -22.41 -4.31 1.71
C LEU A 172 -22.71 -2.94 2.34
N HIS A 173 -21.86 -1.98 1.98
CA HIS A 173 -22.12 -0.57 2.26
C HIS A 173 -23.52 -0.21 1.73
N LYS A 174 -24.42 0.22 2.63
CA LYS A 174 -25.74 0.68 2.21
C LYS A 174 -25.61 2.09 1.65
N PRO A 175 -26.03 2.33 0.38
CA PRO A 175 -25.98 3.66 -0.18
C PRO A 175 -26.78 4.62 0.72
N LYS A 176 -26.14 5.74 1.08
CA LYS A 176 -26.79 6.77 1.88
C LYS A 176 -27.78 7.56 1.03
N LYS A 177 -28.76 8.14 1.74
CA LYS A 177 -29.55 9.22 1.15
C LYS A 177 -28.64 10.43 0.94
N TYR A 178 -28.72 11.03 -0.26
CA TYR A 178 -28.01 12.24 -0.62
C TYR A 178 -28.08 13.29 0.49
N SER A 179 -26.95 13.75 0.97
CA SER A 179 -26.84 14.86 1.93
C SER A 179 -26.48 16.14 1.16
N LYS A 180 -26.99 17.28 1.64
CA LYS A 180 -26.71 18.60 1.04
C LYS A 180 -25.21 18.93 1.00
N LYS A 181 -24.40 18.30 1.86
CA LYS A 181 -22.95 18.45 1.98
C LYS A 181 -22.27 17.10 1.91
N LEU A 182 -21.41 16.87 0.92
CA LEU A 182 -20.72 15.60 0.72
C LEU A 182 -19.60 15.40 1.74
N VAL A 183 -19.45 14.17 2.21
CA VAL A 183 -18.36 13.71 3.08
C VAL A 183 -17.31 13.02 2.23
N LEU A 184 -16.16 13.68 2.06
CA LEU A 184 -14.97 13.12 1.44
C LEU A 184 -14.07 12.53 2.52
N PHE A 185 -13.50 11.34 2.28
CA PHE A 185 -12.60 10.70 3.24
C PHE A 185 -11.23 10.44 2.62
N TYR A 186 -10.16 10.89 3.29
CA TYR A 186 -8.77 10.64 2.89
C TYR A 186 -7.99 10.01 4.06
N PRO A 187 -8.02 8.67 4.23
CA PRO A 187 -7.31 7.95 5.28
C PRO A 187 -5.82 7.80 4.97
N ALA A 188 -5.05 8.85 5.20
CA ALA A 188 -3.62 8.86 4.91
C ALA A 188 -2.80 9.56 5.99
N LEU A 189 -1.65 8.95 6.36
CA LEU A 189 -0.68 9.57 7.26
C LEU A 189 0.13 10.66 6.53
N ASN A 190 0.76 11.56 7.30
CA ASN A 190 1.54 12.67 6.76
C ASN A 190 2.90 12.21 6.18
N TYR A 191 2.86 11.63 4.97
CA TYR A 191 4.05 11.41 4.15
C TYR A 191 4.06 12.39 2.97
N LYS A 192 5.24 12.84 2.53
CA LYS A 192 5.36 13.81 1.42
C LYS A 192 4.58 13.38 0.17
N HIS A 193 4.66 12.11 -0.22
CA HIS A 193 3.95 11.58 -1.39
C HIS A 193 2.43 11.55 -1.23
N LYS A 194 1.90 11.64 0.00
CA LYS A 194 0.46 11.71 0.27
C LYS A 194 -0.16 13.08 -0.02
N ASN A 195 0.66 14.09 -0.31
CA ASN A 195 0.24 15.37 -0.90
C ASN A 195 -0.91 16.10 -0.16
N HIS A 196 -0.91 16.07 1.18
CA HIS A 196 -1.91 16.82 1.95
C HIS A 196 -1.85 18.34 1.68
N GLU A 197 -0.75 18.84 1.08
CA GLU A 197 -0.61 20.24 0.71
C GLU A 197 -1.65 20.72 -0.30
N PHE A 198 -2.19 19.79 -1.11
CA PHE A 198 -3.29 20.09 -2.03
C PHE A 198 -4.55 20.61 -1.31
N LEU A 199 -4.74 20.31 -0.02
CA LEU A 199 -5.81 20.89 0.81
C LEU A 199 -5.70 22.44 0.91
N LEU A 200 -4.45 22.97 0.91
CA LEU A 200 -4.21 24.39 0.88
C LEU A 200 -4.47 25.01 -0.51
N GLU A 201 -4.37 24.23 -1.57
CA GLU A 201 -4.75 24.67 -2.91
C GLU A 201 -6.27 24.75 -3.03
N ILE A 202 -6.99 23.77 -2.50
CA ILE A 202 -8.47 23.79 -2.44
C ILE A 202 -8.98 25.04 -1.71
N SER A 203 -8.31 25.46 -0.62
CA SER A 203 -8.73 26.65 0.14
C SER A 203 -8.58 27.97 -0.63
N LYS A 204 -7.79 27.99 -1.71
CA LYS A 204 -7.65 29.17 -2.58
C LYS A 204 -8.76 29.28 -3.63
N SER A 205 -9.62 28.26 -3.72
CA SER A 205 -10.75 28.30 -4.64
C SER A 205 -11.71 29.44 -4.27
N LYS A 206 -12.18 30.15 -5.28
CA LYS A 206 -13.26 31.14 -5.14
C LYS A 206 -14.66 30.50 -5.15
N THR A 207 -14.73 29.22 -5.45
CA THR A 207 -15.98 28.45 -5.50
C THR A 207 -16.42 28.10 -4.08
N LEU A 208 -17.73 28.17 -3.82
CA LEU A 208 -18.29 27.74 -2.53
C LEU A 208 -17.96 26.28 -2.27
N ILE A 209 -17.31 26.00 -1.14
CA ILE A 209 -16.98 24.65 -0.71
C ILE A 209 -18.20 24.06 0.01
N ASP A 210 -18.90 23.13 -0.65
CA ASP A 210 -20.10 22.46 -0.17
C ASP A 210 -19.86 21.00 0.19
N PHE A 211 -18.62 20.66 0.60
CA PHE A 211 -18.19 19.34 1.06
C PHE A 211 -17.33 19.47 2.32
N GLU A 212 -17.15 18.36 3.01
CA GLU A 212 -16.18 18.21 4.11
C GLU A 212 -15.18 17.12 3.79
N ILE A 213 -13.90 17.37 4.08
CA ILE A 213 -12.82 16.39 3.90
C ILE A 213 -12.36 15.90 5.27
N TYR A 214 -12.56 14.61 5.53
CA TYR A 214 -12.08 13.96 6.74
C TYR A 214 -10.72 13.31 6.49
N ILE A 215 -9.74 13.61 7.35
CA ILE A 215 -8.35 13.14 7.26
C ILE A 215 -7.91 12.47 8.56
N THR A 216 -6.78 11.72 8.52
CA THR A 216 -6.30 10.93 9.67
C THR A 216 -4.89 11.31 10.07
N LEU A 217 -4.66 12.60 10.35
CA LEU A 217 -3.34 13.13 10.71
C LEU A 217 -3.12 13.14 12.23
N LYS A 218 -1.86 12.99 12.64
CA LYS A 218 -1.46 13.30 14.01
C LYS A 218 -1.74 14.78 14.32
N LYS A 219 -2.11 15.10 15.55
CA LYS A 219 -2.43 16.47 15.98
C LYS A 219 -1.36 17.50 15.55
N LYS A 220 -0.07 17.17 15.69
CA LYS A 220 1.04 18.05 15.28
C LYS A 220 1.08 18.30 13.76
N ASP A 221 0.71 17.31 12.95
CA ASP A 221 0.73 17.41 11.49
C ASP A 221 -0.52 18.12 10.96
N PHE A 222 -1.63 18.02 11.70
CA PHE A 222 -2.89 18.71 11.38
C PHE A 222 -2.82 20.22 11.62
N LYS A 223 -1.97 20.71 12.53
CA LYS A 223 -1.85 22.14 12.87
C LYS A 223 -1.73 23.05 11.64
N LYS A 224 -1.14 22.57 10.55
CA LYS A 224 -1.03 23.30 9.27
C LYS A 224 -2.37 23.54 8.58
N TYR A 225 -3.38 22.73 8.88
CA TYR A 225 -4.69 22.68 8.19
C TYR A 225 -5.85 23.07 9.12
N GLU A 226 -5.59 23.41 10.39
CA GLU A 226 -6.63 23.64 11.41
C GLU A 226 -7.57 24.80 11.10
N ASN A 227 -7.11 25.78 10.31
CA ASN A 227 -7.90 26.94 9.88
C ASN A 227 -8.75 26.68 8.61
N LEU A 228 -8.69 25.46 8.05
CA LEU A 228 -9.50 25.08 6.90
C LEU A 228 -10.84 24.51 7.37
N GLU A 229 -11.90 25.32 7.36
CA GLU A 229 -13.22 24.95 7.88
C GLU A 229 -13.79 23.67 7.27
N PHE A 230 -13.48 23.40 6.00
CA PHE A 230 -13.92 22.21 5.27
C PHE A 230 -13.10 20.95 5.58
N VAL A 231 -12.01 21.07 6.37
CA VAL A 231 -11.15 19.91 6.73
C VAL A 231 -11.41 19.52 8.18
N LYS A 232 -11.73 18.26 8.40
CA LYS A 232 -11.95 17.64 9.70
C LYS A 232 -10.91 16.56 9.96
N ASN A 233 -10.25 16.59 11.12
CA ASN A 233 -9.25 15.60 11.46
C ASN A 233 -9.78 14.58 12.46
N LEU A 234 -9.78 13.32 12.11
CA LEU A 234 -10.13 12.20 12.99
C LEU A 234 -8.98 11.78 13.91
N GLY A 235 -7.76 12.33 13.68
CA GLY A 235 -6.56 11.83 14.34
C GLY A 235 -6.05 10.54 13.70
N VAL A 236 -5.09 9.89 14.37
CA VAL A 236 -4.62 8.56 13.94
C VAL A 236 -5.60 7.53 14.46
N ILE A 237 -6.35 6.92 13.58
CA ILE A 237 -7.36 5.91 13.87
C ILE A 237 -6.86 4.51 13.46
N SER A 238 -7.43 3.48 14.07
CA SER A 238 -7.19 2.09 13.70
C SER A 238 -7.79 1.76 12.34
N HIS A 239 -7.36 0.64 11.75
CA HIS A 239 -7.92 0.19 10.49
C HIS A 239 -9.41 -0.16 10.61
N GLN A 240 -9.84 -0.72 11.76
CA GLN A 240 -11.25 -0.99 12.03
C GLN A 240 -12.07 0.30 12.01
N GLU A 241 -11.57 1.38 12.64
CA GLU A 241 -12.25 2.69 12.62
C GLU A 241 -12.28 3.31 11.21
N VAL A 242 -11.24 3.06 10.37
CA VAL A 242 -11.25 3.45 8.95
C VAL A 242 -12.43 2.79 8.23
N LEU A 243 -12.62 1.48 8.44
CA LEU A 243 -13.70 0.72 7.85
C LEU A 243 -15.08 1.20 8.28
N GLU A 244 -15.24 1.47 9.58
CA GLU A 244 -16.48 2.03 10.14
C GLU A 244 -16.78 3.42 9.56
N PHE A 245 -15.74 4.23 9.31
CA PHE A 245 -15.91 5.56 8.76
C PHE A 245 -16.35 5.54 7.28
N TYR A 246 -16.05 4.49 6.52
CA TYR A 246 -16.60 4.34 5.17
C TYR A 246 -18.13 4.36 5.14
N ASN A 247 -18.80 3.95 6.21
CA ASN A 247 -20.27 4.08 6.34
C ASN A 247 -20.75 5.54 6.35
N LYS A 248 -19.87 6.51 6.62
CA LYS A 248 -20.15 7.95 6.60
C LYS A 248 -19.61 8.63 5.34
N THR A 249 -18.86 7.91 4.50
CA THR A 249 -18.17 8.44 3.34
C THR A 249 -19.06 8.45 2.11
N ASP A 250 -19.17 9.58 1.44
CA ASP A 250 -19.86 9.70 0.15
C ASP A 250 -18.87 9.54 -1.01
N VAL A 251 -17.62 10.01 -0.83
CA VAL A 251 -16.55 9.94 -1.84
C VAL A 251 -15.22 9.59 -1.15
N LEU A 252 -14.51 8.60 -1.64
CA LEU A 252 -13.11 8.42 -1.25
C LEU A 252 -12.25 9.43 -2.00
N LEU A 253 -11.54 10.27 -1.27
CA LEU A 253 -10.54 11.19 -1.82
C LEU A 253 -9.16 10.54 -1.77
N ASN A 254 -8.39 10.63 -2.86
CA ASN A 254 -7.00 10.20 -2.88
C ASN A 254 -6.10 11.25 -3.55
N LEU A 255 -5.23 11.86 -2.76
CA LEU A 255 -4.31 12.92 -3.16
C LEU A 255 -2.88 12.41 -3.42
N SER A 256 -2.60 11.11 -3.24
CA SER A 256 -1.25 10.56 -3.25
C SER A 256 -0.57 10.67 -4.61
N ASN A 257 0.62 11.25 -4.64
CA ASN A 257 1.42 11.36 -5.87
C ASN A 257 2.15 10.06 -6.24
N LEU A 258 2.33 9.14 -5.28
CA LEU A 258 3.07 7.89 -5.46
C LEU A 258 2.53 6.82 -4.52
N GLU A 259 2.17 5.67 -5.07
CA GLU A 259 1.77 4.46 -4.34
C GLU A 259 2.34 3.21 -5.03
N SER A 260 2.57 2.17 -4.26
CA SER A 260 2.82 0.83 -4.78
C SER A 260 1.51 0.05 -4.96
N PHE A 261 0.62 0.22 -3.99
CA PHE A 261 -0.72 -0.36 -3.94
C PHE A 261 -1.53 0.40 -2.89
N CYS A 262 -2.54 1.11 -3.32
CA CYS A 262 -3.32 1.96 -2.45
C CYS A 262 -4.53 1.17 -1.90
N LEU A 263 -4.40 0.59 -0.70
CA LEU A 263 -5.47 -0.18 -0.05
C LEU A 263 -6.81 0.57 0.03
N PRO A 264 -6.86 1.88 0.40
CA PRO A 264 -8.11 2.62 0.41
C PRO A 264 -8.85 2.62 -0.94
N LEU A 265 -8.13 2.62 -2.07
CA LEU A 265 -8.77 2.52 -3.39
C LEU A 265 -9.44 1.15 -3.58
N VAL A 266 -8.77 0.07 -3.18
CA VAL A 266 -9.35 -1.29 -3.23
C VAL A 266 -10.58 -1.37 -2.33
N GLU A 267 -10.50 -0.82 -1.11
CA GLU A 267 -11.59 -0.78 -0.15
C GLU A 267 -12.82 -0.05 -0.72
N ALA A 268 -12.61 1.14 -1.29
CA ALA A 268 -13.68 1.92 -1.92
C ALA A 268 -14.31 1.20 -3.13
N ILE A 269 -13.49 0.53 -3.94
CA ILE A 269 -13.96 -0.30 -5.06
C ILE A 269 -14.88 -1.42 -4.56
N TYR A 270 -14.51 -2.11 -3.49
CA TYR A 270 -15.34 -3.19 -2.93
C TYR A 270 -16.62 -2.67 -2.29
N LEU A 271 -16.57 -1.50 -1.66
CA LEU A 271 -17.70 -0.83 -1.01
C LEU A 271 -18.60 -0.06 -1.98
N ASN A 272 -18.23 0.03 -3.26
CA ASN A 272 -18.93 0.83 -4.26
C ASN A 272 -19.00 2.33 -3.90
N ILE A 273 -17.96 2.84 -3.24
CA ILE A 273 -17.83 4.27 -2.92
C ILE A 273 -17.16 4.97 -4.10
N PRO A 274 -17.74 6.05 -4.66
CA PRO A 274 -17.11 6.87 -5.70
C PRO A 274 -15.71 7.31 -5.30
N ILE A 275 -14.78 7.29 -6.24
CA ILE A 275 -13.36 7.62 -5.98
C ILE A 275 -12.97 8.88 -6.74
N LEU A 276 -12.60 9.93 -6.02
CA LEU A 276 -11.94 11.12 -6.55
C LEU A 276 -10.44 11.02 -6.31
N THR A 277 -9.65 10.88 -7.36
CA THR A 277 -8.22 10.62 -7.23
C THR A 277 -7.37 11.47 -8.16
N ILE A 278 -6.17 11.82 -7.67
CA ILE A 278 -5.18 12.45 -8.54
C ILE A 278 -4.83 11.53 -9.72
N ASP A 279 -4.70 12.12 -10.92
CA ASP A 279 -4.34 11.40 -12.14
C ASP A 279 -2.88 10.94 -12.08
N ARG A 280 -2.66 9.66 -11.83
CA ARG A 280 -1.35 8.99 -11.82
C ARG A 280 -1.49 7.59 -12.41
N THR A 281 -0.39 7.03 -12.88
CA THR A 281 -0.36 5.68 -13.46
C THR A 281 -0.97 4.65 -12.51
N TYR A 282 -0.61 4.68 -11.22
CA TYR A 282 -1.14 3.74 -10.24
C TYR A 282 -2.65 3.89 -10.04
N SER A 283 -3.17 5.13 -9.96
CA SER A 283 -4.59 5.37 -9.73
C SER A 283 -5.43 4.97 -10.95
N LYS A 284 -4.95 5.24 -12.17
CA LYS A 284 -5.57 4.75 -13.42
C LYS A 284 -5.58 3.22 -13.48
N TRP A 285 -4.45 2.59 -13.15
CA TRP A 285 -4.39 1.13 -13.13
C TRP A 285 -5.38 0.51 -12.13
N MET A 286 -5.53 1.12 -10.94
CA MET A 286 -6.41 0.60 -9.89
C MET A 286 -7.88 0.85 -10.15
N CYS A 287 -8.24 2.06 -10.57
CA CYS A 287 -9.64 2.49 -10.63
C CYS A 287 -10.25 2.42 -12.03
N GLU A 288 -9.44 2.38 -13.10
CA GLU A 288 -9.92 2.36 -14.50
C GLU A 288 -11.01 3.41 -14.73
N ASP A 289 -12.12 3.01 -15.35
CA ASP A 289 -13.26 3.91 -15.65
C ASP A 289 -14.09 4.27 -14.42
N PHE A 290 -13.90 3.57 -13.28
CA PHE A 290 -14.60 3.86 -12.03
C PHE A 290 -14.10 5.14 -11.34
N GLY A 291 -12.84 5.54 -11.58
CA GLY A 291 -12.23 6.73 -10.98
C GLY A 291 -12.73 8.05 -11.61
N TYR A 292 -12.86 9.08 -10.78
CA TYR A 292 -12.94 10.48 -11.19
C TYR A 292 -11.55 11.09 -10.98
N TYR A 293 -10.94 11.57 -12.06
CA TYR A 293 -9.53 11.95 -12.06
C TYR A 293 -9.34 13.45 -12.12
N PHE A 294 -8.33 13.96 -11.41
CA PHE A 294 -7.92 15.35 -11.48
C PHE A 294 -6.39 15.49 -11.50
N THR A 295 -5.89 16.56 -12.07
CA THR A 295 -4.46 16.90 -12.14
C THR A 295 -4.11 18.14 -11.34
N ASP A 296 -5.09 19.06 -11.19
CA ASP A 296 -4.98 20.39 -10.61
C ASP A 296 -6.29 20.81 -9.94
N LEU A 297 -6.33 22.02 -9.38
CA LEU A 297 -7.50 22.55 -8.69
C LEU A 297 -8.73 22.70 -9.61
N ALA A 298 -8.54 23.13 -10.86
CA ALA A 298 -9.65 23.32 -11.78
C ALA A 298 -10.33 22.00 -12.13
N SER A 299 -9.54 21.00 -12.49
CA SER A 299 -10.03 19.63 -12.76
C SER A 299 -10.57 18.95 -11.51
N PHE A 300 -10.04 19.23 -10.31
CA PHE A 300 -10.61 18.75 -9.04
C PHE A 300 -12.05 19.26 -8.86
N ILE A 301 -12.27 20.57 -9.06
CA ILE A 301 -13.60 21.20 -8.94
C ILE A 301 -14.57 20.57 -9.97
N SER A 302 -14.15 20.51 -11.24
CA SER A 302 -14.96 19.92 -12.30
C SER A 302 -15.33 18.44 -12.02
N SER A 303 -14.38 17.65 -11.51
CA SER A 303 -14.63 16.26 -11.12
C SER A 303 -15.59 16.16 -9.93
N MET A 304 -15.50 17.07 -8.96
CA MET A 304 -16.44 17.15 -7.84
C MET A 304 -17.87 17.45 -8.31
N ASP A 305 -18.04 18.40 -9.25
CA ASP A 305 -19.35 18.75 -9.79
C ASP A 305 -19.94 17.55 -10.55
N THR A 306 -19.12 16.83 -11.32
CA THR A 306 -19.54 15.58 -11.99
C THR A 306 -19.99 14.54 -10.98
N ILE A 307 -19.22 14.29 -9.92
CA ILE A 307 -19.57 13.32 -8.87
C ILE A 307 -20.88 13.68 -8.19
N LYS A 308 -21.10 14.97 -7.86
CA LYS A 308 -22.34 15.44 -7.26
C LYS A 308 -23.55 15.17 -8.15
N GLN A 309 -23.41 15.44 -9.44
CA GLN A 309 -24.45 15.18 -10.40
C GLN A 309 -24.73 13.68 -10.53
N ASP A 310 -23.69 12.87 -10.66
CA ASP A 310 -23.81 11.41 -10.78
C ASP A 310 -24.48 10.78 -9.54
N ILE A 311 -24.12 11.27 -8.32
CA ILE A 311 -24.76 10.82 -7.07
C ILE A 311 -26.26 11.21 -7.08
N LYS A 312 -26.57 12.45 -7.47
CA LYS A 312 -27.95 12.96 -7.50
C LYS A 312 -28.81 12.17 -8.50
N ASP A 313 -28.26 11.87 -9.67
CA ASP A 313 -28.94 11.17 -10.77
C ASP A 313 -28.90 9.64 -10.59
N GLN A 314 -28.24 9.14 -9.53
CA GLN A 314 -28.00 7.70 -9.30
C GLN A 314 -27.29 7.02 -10.49
N ASN A 315 -26.43 7.75 -11.17
CA ASN A 315 -25.71 7.33 -12.38
C ASN A 315 -24.20 7.21 -12.13
N LEU A 316 -23.82 6.60 -11.00
CA LEU A 316 -22.41 6.38 -10.68
C LEU A 316 -21.72 5.46 -11.68
N LYS A 317 -20.45 5.73 -11.94
CA LYS A 317 -19.63 4.93 -12.84
C LYS A 317 -19.61 3.45 -12.47
N PRO A 318 -19.67 2.51 -13.43
CA PRO A 318 -19.74 1.08 -13.16
C PRO A 318 -18.40 0.52 -12.62
N ILE A 319 -18.47 -0.29 -11.58
CA ILE A 319 -17.32 -0.84 -10.85
C ILE A 319 -16.77 -2.15 -11.44
N SER A 320 -17.46 -2.75 -12.41
CA SER A 320 -17.29 -4.14 -12.82
C SER A 320 -15.86 -4.53 -13.23
N ASN A 321 -15.14 -3.66 -13.93
CA ASN A 321 -13.80 -3.98 -14.42
C ASN A 321 -12.74 -3.84 -13.35
N ALA A 322 -12.80 -2.79 -12.51
CA ALA A 322 -11.86 -2.61 -11.42
C ALA A 322 -11.86 -3.78 -10.43
N LYS A 323 -13.05 -4.32 -10.08
CA LYS A 323 -13.17 -5.50 -9.20
C LYS A 323 -12.50 -6.75 -9.73
N LYS A 324 -12.48 -6.97 -11.04
CA LYS A 324 -11.88 -8.18 -11.64
C LYS A 324 -10.39 -8.31 -11.36
N LYS A 325 -9.67 -7.20 -11.16
CA LYS A 325 -8.23 -7.21 -10.84
C LYS A 325 -7.94 -7.77 -9.45
N PHE A 326 -8.84 -7.58 -8.50
CA PHE A 326 -8.68 -7.96 -7.09
C PHE A 326 -9.42 -9.25 -6.75
N LYS A 327 -9.51 -10.19 -7.69
CA LYS A 327 -10.30 -11.42 -7.60
C LYS A 327 -9.75 -12.47 -6.64
N TYR A 328 -8.46 -12.39 -6.28
CA TYR A 328 -7.82 -13.35 -5.39
C TYR A 328 -8.26 -13.14 -3.95
N ASN A 329 -8.36 -14.22 -3.20
CA ASN A 329 -8.46 -14.19 -1.75
C ASN A 329 -7.07 -14.37 -1.10
N TRP A 330 -6.97 -14.26 0.22
CA TRP A 330 -5.69 -14.38 0.91
C TRP A 330 -5.10 -15.79 0.87
N SER A 331 -5.92 -16.84 0.76
CA SER A 331 -5.45 -18.20 0.57
C SER A 331 -4.75 -18.37 -0.78
N ASP A 332 -5.37 -17.83 -1.86
CA ASP A 332 -4.77 -17.84 -3.19
C ASP A 332 -3.43 -17.11 -3.21
N VAL A 333 -3.38 -15.92 -2.62
CA VAL A 333 -2.16 -15.12 -2.52
C VAL A 333 -1.08 -15.84 -1.73
N ALA A 334 -1.42 -16.43 -0.57
CA ALA A 334 -0.47 -17.18 0.24
C ALA A 334 0.10 -18.39 -0.53
N ALA A 335 -0.74 -19.11 -1.26
CA ALA A 335 -0.30 -20.22 -2.12
C ALA A 335 0.69 -19.77 -3.20
N MET A 336 0.37 -18.66 -3.91
CA MET A 336 1.22 -18.08 -4.95
C MET A 336 2.56 -17.54 -4.40
N PHE A 337 2.58 -16.98 -3.20
CA PHE A 337 3.82 -16.49 -2.57
C PHE A 337 4.77 -17.63 -2.17
N LEU A 338 4.24 -18.83 -1.90
CA LEU A 338 5.01 -20.01 -1.51
C LEU A 338 5.41 -20.91 -2.69
N GLU A 339 5.08 -20.58 -3.92
CA GLU A 339 5.56 -21.27 -5.12
C GLU A 339 7.04 -21.01 -5.39
#